data_a358f4a8aab2d9f13acd9ab568483bb9
#
_entry.id   a358f4a8aab2d9f13acd9ab568483bb9
#
_cell.length_a   1.000
_cell.length_b   1.000
_cell.length_c   1.000
_cell.angle_alpha   90.00
_cell.angle_beta   90.00
_cell.angle_gamma   90.00
#
_symmetry.space_group_name_H-M   'P 1'
#
loop_
_entity.id
_entity.type
_entity.pdbx_description
1 polymer ?
#
loop_
_entity_poly.entity_id
_entity_poly.type
_entity_poly.pdbx_seq_one_letter_code
_entity_poly.pdbx_strand_id
1 'polypeptide(L)'
;MKRTTLPFSLQLATTAINAALYAGVGALWTAFPITVFGVRFWPQVFVPGAFSVLFGPWTGGVGAAIGIFLADVLYGHHDALLSLLVGVPSNFVGFFLLGWLTNRRASGLAKRLLLLLSLLIPIVLAAYGFYLFAAPTTLSNPQFLIALVGLVAVLVILGFVLSRNRWADFEVAASIGLGLGSLVIGFGLVAYSSFFTMPAVLGLGSSPLPAAFIYSTTAFTYLSEIPFLLILTPPVVAASRAAFPSLRGIGETPRKTT
;
A
#
# COMPACT_ATOMS: atom_id res chain seq x y z
N MET A 1 -27.81 13.31 -3.46
CA MET A 1 -27.49 12.75 -4.79
C MET A 1 -27.08 11.30 -4.62
N LYS A 2 -27.76 10.35 -5.30
CA LYS A 2 -27.42 8.93 -5.28
C LYS A 2 -26.04 8.76 -5.94
N ARG A 3 -25.10 8.15 -5.23
CA ARG A 3 -23.86 7.64 -5.86
C ARG A 3 -24.30 6.63 -6.92
N THR A 4 -23.89 6.83 -8.16
CA THR A 4 -24.04 5.79 -9.17
C THR A 4 -23.15 4.63 -8.78
N THR A 5 -23.76 3.60 -8.18
CA THR A 5 -23.06 2.33 -7.96
C THR A 5 -22.75 1.73 -9.31
N LEU A 6 -21.52 1.28 -9.50
CA LEU A 6 -21.14 0.56 -10.72
C LEU A 6 -22.07 -0.66 -10.90
N PRO A 7 -22.49 -0.97 -12.13
CA PRO A 7 -23.16 -2.25 -12.41
C PRO A 7 -22.32 -3.41 -11.89
N PHE A 8 -22.95 -4.41 -11.30
CA PHE A 8 -22.25 -5.56 -10.71
C PHE A 8 -21.29 -6.24 -11.70
N SER A 9 -21.72 -6.40 -12.96
CA SER A 9 -20.89 -6.99 -14.03
C SER A 9 -19.61 -6.18 -14.27
N LEU A 10 -19.71 -4.86 -14.29
CA LEU A 10 -18.53 -3.99 -14.46
C LEU A 10 -17.62 -4.04 -13.23
N GLN A 11 -18.18 -4.07 -12.03
CA GLN A 11 -17.40 -4.21 -10.80
C GLN A 11 -16.66 -5.56 -10.77
N LEU A 12 -17.32 -6.65 -11.17
CA LEU A 12 -16.68 -7.97 -11.25
C LEU A 12 -15.55 -7.98 -12.27
N ALA A 13 -15.80 -7.47 -13.49
CA ALA A 13 -14.80 -7.42 -14.55
C ALA A 13 -13.57 -6.55 -14.13
N THR A 14 -13.80 -5.38 -13.58
CA THR A 14 -12.70 -4.50 -13.13
C THR A 14 -11.94 -5.09 -11.95
N THR A 15 -12.59 -5.83 -11.05
CA THR A 15 -11.94 -6.57 -9.97
C THR A 15 -11.04 -7.68 -10.51
N ALA A 16 -11.51 -8.45 -11.47
CA ALA A 16 -10.72 -9.51 -12.11
C ALA A 16 -9.51 -8.94 -12.87
N ILE A 17 -9.71 -7.84 -13.61
CA ILE A 17 -8.60 -7.15 -14.30
C ILE A 17 -7.58 -6.60 -13.32
N ASN A 18 -8.03 -5.99 -12.20
CA ASN A 18 -7.13 -5.53 -11.13
C ASN A 18 -6.28 -6.69 -10.59
N ALA A 19 -6.91 -7.82 -10.24
CA ALA A 19 -6.21 -8.98 -9.73
C ALA A 19 -5.18 -9.53 -10.72
N ALA A 20 -5.57 -9.67 -11.98
CA ALA A 20 -4.69 -10.18 -13.04
C ALA A 20 -3.51 -9.24 -13.30
N LEU A 21 -3.73 -7.93 -13.37
CA LEU A 21 -2.67 -6.94 -13.56
C LEU A 21 -1.75 -6.86 -12.34
N TYR A 22 -2.30 -6.90 -11.13
CA TYR A 22 -1.50 -6.84 -9.90
C TYR A 22 -0.59 -8.06 -9.79
N ALA A 23 -1.10 -9.25 -10.03
CA ALA A 23 -0.29 -10.46 -10.11
C ALA A 23 0.70 -10.42 -11.28
N GLY A 24 0.23 -10.08 -12.48
CA GLY A 24 1.03 -10.12 -13.71
C GLY A 24 2.19 -9.12 -13.70
N VAL A 25 1.97 -7.89 -13.24
CA VAL A 25 3.05 -6.90 -13.07
C VAL A 25 4.03 -7.36 -11.99
N GLY A 26 3.55 -8.08 -10.96
CA GLY A 26 4.39 -8.71 -9.94
C GLY A 26 5.44 -9.66 -10.51
N ALA A 27 5.14 -10.33 -11.61
CA ALA A 27 6.08 -11.22 -12.30
C ALA A 27 7.36 -10.52 -12.74
N LEU A 28 7.29 -9.23 -13.09
CA LEU A 28 8.47 -8.46 -13.51
C LEU A 28 9.52 -8.33 -12.40
N TRP A 29 9.10 -8.40 -11.15
CA TRP A 29 9.98 -8.28 -9.99
C TRP A 29 10.53 -9.61 -9.50
N THR A 30 10.12 -10.74 -10.10
CA THR A 30 10.67 -12.05 -9.76
C THR A 30 12.15 -12.17 -10.07
N ALA A 31 12.63 -11.41 -11.07
CA ALA A 31 14.04 -11.32 -11.42
C ALA A 31 14.89 -10.57 -10.36
N PHE A 32 14.25 -9.80 -9.49
CA PHE A 32 14.89 -9.01 -8.42
C PHE A 32 14.27 -9.34 -7.07
N PRO A 33 14.52 -10.53 -6.50
CA PRO A 33 13.85 -11.01 -5.30
C PRO A 33 14.40 -10.35 -4.04
N ILE A 34 14.11 -9.07 -3.84
CA ILE A 34 14.48 -8.35 -2.62
C ILE A 34 13.44 -8.67 -1.56
N THR A 35 13.84 -9.42 -0.52
CA THR A 35 13.00 -9.75 0.63
C THR A 35 13.69 -9.24 1.90
N VAL A 36 13.01 -8.43 2.68
CA VAL A 36 13.50 -7.88 3.93
C VAL A 36 12.41 -8.01 4.99
N PHE A 37 12.78 -8.46 6.18
CA PHE A 37 11.83 -8.70 7.29
C PHE A 37 10.61 -9.55 6.89
N GLY A 38 10.83 -10.58 6.06
CA GLY A 38 9.77 -11.47 5.61
C GLY A 38 8.80 -10.87 4.60
N VAL A 39 9.03 -9.64 4.15
CA VAL A 39 8.23 -8.98 3.13
C VAL A 39 9.07 -8.72 1.89
N ARG A 40 8.46 -9.01 0.76
CA ARG A 40 9.07 -8.77 -0.54
C ARG A 40 8.87 -7.30 -0.95
N PHE A 41 9.87 -6.73 -1.62
CA PHE A 41 9.75 -5.45 -2.30
C PHE A 41 8.69 -5.54 -3.41
N TRP A 42 7.63 -4.69 -3.31
CA TRP A 42 6.41 -4.86 -4.10
C TRP A 42 5.92 -3.54 -4.73
N PRO A 43 6.66 -2.95 -5.69
CA PRO A 43 6.38 -1.61 -6.24
C PRO A 43 5.09 -1.51 -7.06
N GLN A 44 4.51 -2.63 -7.53
CA GLN A 44 3.27 -2.64 -8.31
C GLN A 44 2.00 -2.30 -7.52
N VAL A 45 2.10 -1.91 -6.26
CA VAL A 45 0.98 -1.41 -5.41
C VAL A 45 0.19 -0.26 -6.07
N PHE A 46 0.77 0.46 -7.03
CA PHE A 46 0.07 1.48 -7.81
C PHE A 46 -1.10 0.91 -8.63
N VAL A 47 -1.05 -0.38 -9.02
CA VAL A 47 -2.12 -1.03 -9.79
C VAL A 47 -3.41 -1.06 -8.96
N PRO A 48 -3.49 -1.76 -7.82
CA PRO A 48 -4.70 -1.74 -7.00
C PRO A 48 -5.01 -0.34 -6.44
N GLY A 49 -4.00 0.52 -6.26
CA GLY A 49 -4.18 1.93 -5.92
C GLY A 49 -5.00 2.66 -6.99
N ALA A 50 -4.66 2.51 -8.26
CA ALA A 50 -5.40 3.12 -9.38
C ALA A 50 -6.83 2.58 -9.47
N PHE A 51 -7.01 1.25 -9.35
CA PHE A 51 -8.34 0.64 -9.36
C PHE A 51 -9.21 1.08 -8.17
N SER A 52 -8.61 1.26 -6.99
CA SER A 52 -9.31 1.81 -5.82
C SER A 52 -9.86 3.21 -6.07
N VAL A 53 -9.07 4.08 -6.74
CA VAL A 53 -9.46 5.45 -7.06
C VAL A 53 -10.48 5.52 -8.19
N LEU A 54 -10.32 4.68 -9.22
CA LEU A 54 -11.18 4.70 -10.42
C LEU A 54 -12.51 3.99 -10.19
N PHE A 55 -12.51 2.84 -9.52
CA PHE A 55 -13.67 1.94 -9.44
C PHE A 55 -14.18 1.71 -8.02
N GLY A 56 -13.49 2.28 -7.03
CA GLY A 56 -13.93 2.28 -5.63
C GLY A 56 -13.34 1.16 -4.77
N PRO A 57 -13.69 1.17 -3.46
CA PRO A 57 -13.01 0.37 -2.44
C PRO A 57 -13.10 -1.14 -2.65
N TRP A 58 -14.25 -1.63 -3.08
CA TRP A 58 -14.44 -3.07 -3.30
C TRP A 58 -13.59 -3.60 -4.45
N THR A 59 -13.57 -2.90 -5.58
CA THR A 59 -12.73 -3.27 -6.73
C THR A 59 -11.24 -3.21 -6.37
N GLY A 60 -10.82 -2.18 -5.64
CA GLY A 60 -9.44 -2.05 -5.17
C GLY A 60 -9.06 -3.15 -4.19
N GLY A 61 -9.81 -3.28 -3.10
CA GLY A 61 -9.50 -4.21 -2.01
C GLY A 61 -9.60 -5.69 -2.42
N VAL A 62 -10.71 -6.10 -3.03
CA VAL A 62 -10.89 -7.50 -3.46
C VAL A 62 -9.92 -7.87 -4.58
N GLY A 63 -9.73 -6.96 -5.56
CA GLY A 63 -8.76 -7.20 -6.64
C GLY A 63 -7.33 -7.32 -6.13
N ALA A 64 -6.92 -6.47 -5.16
CA ALA A 64 -5.62 -6.59 -4.52
C ALA A 64 -5.45 -7.89 -3.73
N ALA A 65 -6.47 -8.29 -2.97
CA ALA A 65 -6.48 -9.53 -2.19
C ALA A 65 -6.30 -10.78 -3.07
N ILE A 66 -7.07 -10.86 -4.16
CA ILE A 66 -6.96 -11.96 -5.12
C ILE A 66 -5.60 -11.89 -5.85
N GLY A 67 -5.19 -10.69 -6.28
CA GLY A 67 -3.97 -10.51 -7.05
C GLY A 67 -2.71 -10.86 -6.26
N ILE A 68 -2.61 -10.49 -4.98
CA ILE A 68 -1.47 -10.89 -4.14
C ILE A 68 -1.44 -12.40 -3.92
N PHE A 69 -2.59 -13.02 -3.64
CA PHE A 69 -2.66 -14.47 -3.48
C PHE A 69 -2.20 -15.21 -4.74
N LEU A 70 -2.67 -14.78 -5.91
CA LEU A 70 -2.24 -15.35 -7.20
C LEU A 70 -0.73 -15.17 -7.41
N ALA A 71 -0.19 -14.00 -7.10
CA ALA A 71 1.24 -13.73 -7.22
C ALA A 71 2.07 -14.63 -6.31
N ASP A 72 1.68 -14.78 -5.05
CA ASP A 72 2.38 -15.61 -4.08
C ASP A 72 2.38 -17.09 -4.47
N VAL A 73 1.26 -17.60 -4.97
CA VAL A 73 1.13 -18.99 -5.42
C VAL A 73 1.86 -19.23 -6.75
N LEU A 74 1.72 -18.33 -7.71
CA LEU A 74 2.29 -18.52 -9.06
C LEU A 74 3.82 -18.37 -9.07
N TYR A 75 4.36 -17.49 -8.23
CA TYR A 75 5.79 -17.19 -8.22
C TYR A 75 6.55 -17.86 -7.08
N GLY A 76 5.88 -18.73 -6.30
CA GLY A 76 6.49 -19.61 -5.31
C GLY A 76 7.20 -18.88 -4.16
N HIS A 77 6.75 -17.66 -3.82
CA HIS A 77 7.44 -16.83 -2.84
C HIS A 77 7.00 -17.10 -1.40
N HIS A 78 5.76 -17.51 -1.21
CA HIS A 78 5.20 -17.77 0.10
C HIS A 78 4.41 -19.08 0.12
N ASP A 79 4.28 -19.64 1.30
CA ASP A 79 3.27 -20.65 1.59
C ASP A 79 1.88 -20.03 1.31
N ALA A 80 1.03 -20.78 0.61
CA ALA A 80 -0.34 -20.35 0.30
C ALA A 80 -1.14 -20.02 1.57
N LEU A 81 -0.88 -20.72 2.69
CA LEU A 81 -1.53 -20.45 3.96
C LEU A 81 -1.07 -19.11 4.55
N LEU A 82 0.22 -18.80 4.48
CA LEU A 82 0.76 -17.50 4.91
C LEU A 82 0.17 -16.37 4.06
N SER A 83 0.11 -16.54 2.73
CA SER A 83 -0.51 -15.55 1.85
C SER A 83 -1.99 -15.34 2.20
N LEU A 84 -2.74 -16.42 2.42
CA LEU A 84 -4.17 -16.35 2.74
C LEU A 84 -4.43 -15.66 4.10
N LEU A 85 -3.61 -15.94 5.11
CA LEU A 85 -3.81 -15.42 6.47
C LEU A 85 -3.20 -14.02 6.68
N VAL A 86 -2.18 -13.64 5.93
CA VAL A 86 -1.45 -12.39 6.10
C VAL A 86 -1.51 -11.50 4.86
N GLY A 87 -1.09 -11.98 3.70
CA GLY A 87 -1.03 -11.23 2.47
C GLY A 87 -2.40 -10.74 1.98
N VAL A 88 -3.37 -11.64 1.93
CA VAL A 88 -4.75 -11.34 1.48
C VAL A 88 -5.44 -10.31 2.38
N PRO A 89 -5.51 -10.46 3.71
CA PRO A 89 -6.16 -9.48 4.57
C PRO A 89 -5.48 -8.11 4.53
N SER A 90 -4.15 -8.06 4.49
CA SER A 90 -3.40 -6.81 4.46
C SER A 90 -3.68 -6.00 3.20
N ASN A 91 -3.61 -6.65 2.04
CA ASN A 91 -3.90 -6.02 0.76
C ASN A 91 -5.36 -5.59 0.65
N PHE A 92 -6.30 -6.44 1.11
CA PHE A 92 -7.70 -6.06 1.16
C PHE A 92 -7.91 -4.80 2.00
N VAL A 93 -7.44 -4.78 3.25
CA VAL A 93 -7.61 -3.65 4.17
C VAL A 93 -6.96 -2.38 3.60
N GLY A 94 -5.73 -2.46 3.13
CA GLY A 94 -4.99 -1.33 2.60
C GLY A 94 -5.70 -0.66 1.43
N PHE A 95 -6.04 -1.41 0.39
CA PHE A 95 -6.63 -0.85 -0.83
C PHE A 95 -8.13 -0.58 -0.73
N PHE A 96 -8.85 -1.31 0.13
CA PHE A 96 -10.23 -0.97 0.46
C PHE A 96 -10.30 0.39 1.16
N LEU A 97 -9.47 0.60 2.18
CA LEU A 97 -9.41 1.87 2.91
C LEU A 97 -8.95 3.02 2.02
N LEU A 98 -7.95 2.81 1.17
CA LEU A 98 -7.52 3.79 0.18
C LEU A 98 -8.71 4.23 -0.69
N GLY A 99 -9.43 3.30 -1.30
CA GLY A 99 -10.59 3.62 -2.13
C GLY A 99 -11.74 4.26 -1.36
N TRP A 100 -11.96 3.83 -0.11
CA TRP A 100 -13.03 4.35 0.74
C TRP A 100 -12.73 5.79 1.19
N LEU A 101 -11.50 6.07 1.62
CA LEU A 101 -11.06 7.40 2.07
C LEU A 101 -10.94 8.40 0.92
N THR A 102 -10.39 8.00 -0.22
CA THR A 102 -10.29 8.88 -1.40
C THR A 102 -11.66 9.40 -1.84
N ASN A 103 -12.70 8.57 -1.67
CA ASN A 103 -14.07 8.94 -2.02
C ASN A 103 -14.81 9.72 -0.91
N ARG A 104 -14.20 9.91 0.26
CA ARG A 104 -14.76 10.70 1.35
C ARG A 104 -14.02 12.02 1.47
N ARG A 105 -14.72 13.12 1.16
CA ARG A 105 -14.16 14.45 1.36
C ARG A 105 -14.20 14.80 2.84
N ALA A 106 -13.04 14.77 3.47
CA ALA A 106 -12.88 15.44 4.75
C ALA A 106 -12.89 16.95 4.55
N SER A 107 -13.42 17.72 5.48
CA SER A 107 -13.45 19.18 5.41
C SER A 107 -12.96 19.81 6.72
N GLY A 108 -12.57 21.08 6.67
CA GLY A 108 -12.19 21.85 7.84
C GLY A 108 -11.00 21.25 8.62
N LEU A 109 -11.14 21.20 9.95
CA LEU A 109 -10.08 20.71 10.86
C LEU A 109 -9.73 19.25 10.62
N ALA A 110 -10.71 18.39 10.37
CA ALA A 110 -10.49 16.96 10.11
C ALA A 110 -9.55 16.74 8.91
N LYS A 111 -9.75 17.48 7.82
CA LYS A 111 -8.85 17.39 6.65
C LYS A 111 -7.42 17.79 7.00
N ARG A 112 -7.24 18.88 7.75
CA ARG A 112 -5.90 19.35 8.16
C ARG A 112 -5.20 18.32 9.04
N LEU A 113 -5.92 17.73 10.00
CA LEU A 113 -5.37 16.70 10.90
C LEU A 113 -4.98 15.43 10.12
N LEU A 114 -5.82 14.99 9.17
CA LEU A 114 -5.50 13.83 8.32
C LEU A 114 -4.29 14.08 7.42
N LEU A 115 -4.16 15.29 6.85
CA LEU A 115 -2.99 15.68 6.07
C LEU A 115 -1.72 15.71 6.92
N LEU A 116 -1.79 16.25 8.14
CA LEU A 116 -0.65 16.21 9.06
C LEU A 116 -0.28 14.78 9.44
N LEU A 117 -1.27 13.94 9.71
CA LEU A 117 -1.04 12.53 10.05
C LEU A 117 -0.35 11.80 8.88
N SER A 118 -0.83 11.99 7.64
CA SER A 118 -0.24 11.34 6.46
C SER A 118 1.21 11.74 6.21
N LEU A 119 1.58 12.99 6.51
CA LEU A 119 2.96 13.46 6.42
C LEU A 119 3.84 12.97 7.57
N LEU A 120 3.25 12.75 8.76
CA LEU A 120 3.99 12.26 9.93
C LEU A 120 4.25 10.75 9.88
N ILE A 121 3.38 9.95 9.27
CA ILE A 121 3.53 8.50 9.21
C ILE A 121 4.92 8.06 8.70
N PRO A 122 5.41 8.51 7.54
CA PRO A 122 6.73 8.11 7.06
C PRO A 122 7.87 8.55 7.99
N ILE A 123 7.75 9.73 8.62
CA ILE A 123 8.76 10.25 9.56
C ILE A 123 8.82 9.36 10.80
N VAL A 124 7.66 9.05 11.39
CA VAL A 124 7.59 8.22 12.61
C VAL A 124 8.08 6.80 12.34
N LEU A 125 7.68 6.19 11.22
CA LEU A 125 8.13 4.85 10.86
C LEU A 125 9.64 4.81 10.59
N ALA A 126 10.19 5.82 9.92
CA ALA A 126 11.62 5.91 9.68
C ALA A 126 12.42 6.16 10.97
N ALA A 127 11.97 7.10 11.82
CA ALA A 127 12.62 7.40 13.10
C ALA A 127 12.60 6.21 14.05
N TYR A 128 11.47 5.50 14.12
CA TYR A 128 11.36 4.31 14.95
C TYR A 128 12.17 3.14 14.38
N GLY A 129 12.16 2.93 13.08
CA GLY A 129 13.05 1.99 12.41
C GLY A 129 14.52 2.30 12.72
N PHE A 130 14.91 3.56 12.65
CA PHE A 130 16.24 4.02 13.05
C PHE A 130 16.56 3.63 14.50
N TYR A 131 15.67 3.91 15.44
CA TYR A 131 15.85 3.57 16.86
C TYR A 131 16.05 2.07 17.10
N LEU A 132 15.25 1.22 16.44
CA LEU A 132 15.35 -0.24 16.58
C LEU A 132 16.62 -0.81 15.95
N PHE A 133 17.08 -0.24 14.85
CA PHE A 133 18.27 -0.67 14.11
C PHE A 133 19.53 0.07 14.53
N ALA A 134 19.46 1.02 15.46
CA ALA A 134 20.62 1.67 16.09
C ALA A 134 21.49 0.72 16.93
N ALA A 135 21.14 -0.56 16.98
CA ALA A 135 22.08 -1.60 17.40
C ALA A 135 23.34 -1.59 16.48
N PRO A 136 24.53 -1.76 17.04
CA PRO A 136 25.81 -1.20 16.54
C PRO A 136 26.32 -1.70 15.18
N THR A 137 25.64 -2.56 14.48
CA THR A 137 26.17 -3.24 13.30
C THR A 137 25.67 -2.75 11.94
N THR A 138 24.48 -2.16 11.84
CA THR A 138 23.88 -1.78 10.54
C THR A 138 23.86 -0.25 10.34
N LEU A 139 23.82 0.53 11.39
CA LEU A 139 23.76 2.00 11.33
C LEU A 139 25.13 2.69 11.38
N SER A 140 26.18 1.94 11.52
CA SER A 140 27.54 2.44 11.26
C SER A 140 27.79 2.70 9.77
N ASN A 141 26.84 2.30 8.88
CA ASN A 141 26.95 2.63 7.45
C ASN A 141 26.27 3.98 7.17
N PRO A 142 27.03 5.07 6.99
CA PRO A 142 26.49 6.40 6.73
C PRO A 142 25.67 6.45 5.44
N GLN A 143 25.94 5.56 4.48
CA GLN A 143 25.19 5.48 3.21
C GLN A 143 23.75 5.03 3.43
N PHE A 144 23.52 4.09 4.34
CA PHE A 144 22.15 3.66 4.69
C PHE A 144 21.35 4.80 5.35
N LEU A 145 21.98 5.55 6.26
CA LEU A 145 21.36 6.70 6.90
C LEU A 145 21.00 7.80 5.89
N ILE A 146 21.93 8.12 5.00
CA ILE A 146 21.70 9.12 3.95
C ILE A 146 20.55 8.67 3.05
N ALA A 147 20.50 7.39 2.65
CA ALA A 147 19.42 6.86 1.83
C ALA A 147 18.07 6.91 2.54
N LEU A 148 18.00 6.55 3.83
CA LEU A 148 16.78 6.61 4.63
C LEU A 148 16.27 8.04 4.80
N VAL A 149 17.14 8.97 5.18
CA VAL A 149 16.82 10.39 5.32
C VAL A 149 16.38 10.98 3.98
N GLY A 150 17.08 10.63 2.90
CA GLY A 150 16.72 11.04 1.54
C GLY A 150 15.34 10.53 1.13
N LEU A 151 15.04 9.26 1.39
CA LEU A 151 13.70 8.69 1.14
C LEU A 151 12.62 9.43 1.91
N VAL A 152 12.81 9.65 3.21
CA VAL A 152 11.83 10.37 4.05
C VAL A 152 11.62 11.80 3.54
N ALA A 153 12.71 12.51 3.20
CA ALA A 153 12.63 13.86 2.66
C ALA A 153 11.82 13.90 1.34
N VAL A 154 12.07 12.93 0.43
CA VAL A 154 11.31 12.80 -0.81
C VAL A 154 9.83 12.54 -0.53
N LEU A 155 9.49 11.65 0.42
CA LEU A 155 8.12 11.35 0.77
C LEU A 155 7.39 12.55 1.38
N VAL A 156 8.04 13.31 2.24
CA VAL A 156 7.47 14.53 2.82
C VAL A 156 7.24 15.60 1.76
N ILE A 157 8.21 15.81 0.87
CA ILE A 157 8.08 16.77 -0.23
C ILE A 157 6.95 16.33 -1.18
N LEU A 158 6.91 15.06 -1.55
CA LEU A 158 5.88 14.52 -2.44
C LEU A 158 4.49 14.62 -1.81
N GLY A 159 4.34 14.23 -0.55
CA GLY A 159 3.09 14.36 0.20
C GLY A 159 2.64 15.82 0.29
N PHE A 160 3.57 16.74 0.55
CA PHE A 160 3.28 18.17 0.57
C PHE A 160 2.84 18.72 -0.79
N VAL A 161 3.48 18.28 -1.88
CA VAL A 161 3.08 18.66 -3.25
C VAL A 161 1.69 18.11 -3.58
N LEU A 162 1.41 16.86 -3.27
CA LEU A 162 0.12 16.23 -3.52
C LEU A 162 -0.98 16.84 -2.66
N SER A 163 -0.68 17.18 -1.39
CA SER A 163 -1.63 17.77 -0.45
C SER A 163 -2.12 19.17 -0.88
N ARG A 164 -1.33 19.91 -1.66
CA ARG A 164 -1.70 21.22 -2.22
C ARG A 164 -2.49 21.14 -3.51
N ASN A 165 -2.61 19.97 -4.12
CA ASN A 165 -3.25 19.76 -5.40
C ASN A 165 -4.59 19.01 -5.25
N ARG A 166 -5.21 18.72 -6.39
CA ARG A 166 -6.41 17.86 -6.47
C ARG A 166 -6.22 16.44 -5.93
N TRP A 167 -5.00 16.06 -5.61
CA TRP A 167 -4.62 14.75 -5.11
C TRP A 167 -4.51 14.64 -3.58
N ALA A 168 -4.87 15.73 -2.86
CA ALA A 168 -4.79 15.75 -1.39
C ALA A 168 -5.60 14.63 -0.70
N ASP A 169 -6.80 14.34 -1.20
CA ASP A 169 -7.64 13.28 -0.63
C ASP A 169 -7.07 11.89 -0.94
N PHE A 170 -6.41 11.72 -2.09
CA PHE A 170 -5.68 10.50 -2.44
C PHE A 170 -4.42 10.31 -1.59
N GLU A 171 -3.63 11.36 -1.37
CA GLU A 171 -2.41 11.31 -0.56
C GLU A 171 -2.72 10.83 0.86
N VAL A 172 -3.73 11.42 1.51
CA VAL A 172 -4.21 10.99 2.83
C VAL A 172 -4.67 9.53 2.80
N ALA A 173 -5.46 9.17 1.80
CA ALA A 173 -6.02 7.83 1.67
C ALA A 173 -4.93 6.78 1.43
N ALA A 174 -3.93 7.09 0.60
CA ALA A 174 -2.79 6.23 0.31
C ALA A 174 -1.93 5.99 1.56
N SER A 175 -1.58 7.06 2.27
CA SER A 175 -0.76 6.97 3.49
C SER A 175 -1.45 6.16 4.59
N ILE A 176 -2.74 6.43 4.85
CA ILE A 176 -3.50 5.72 5.89
C ILE A 176 -3.78 4.28 5.46
N GLY A 177 -4.23 4.07 4.22
CA GLY A 177 -4.58 2.75 3.71
C GLY A 177 -3.35 1.82 3.71
N LEU A 178 -2.25 2.26 3.08
CA LEU A 178 -1.03 1.48 3.05
C LEU A 178 -0.43 1.29 4.45
N GLY A 179 -0.47 2.31 5.31
CA GLY A 179 0.00 2.21 6.69
C GLY A 179 -0.73 1.13 7.48
N LEU A 180 -2.06 1.09 7.41
CA LEU A 180 -2.86 0.07 8.06
C LEU A 180 -2.68 -1.32 7.42
N GLY A 181 -2.59 -1.40 6.08
CA GLY A 181 -2.24 -2.65 5.40
C GLY A 181 -0.87 -3.20 5.86
N SER A 182 0.14 -2.35 5.95
CA SER A 182 1.48 -2.73 6.44
C SER A 182 1.47 -3.19 7.90
N LEU A 183 0.65 -2.56 8.75
CA LEU A 183 0.44 -3.01 10.12
C LEU A 183 -0.18 -4.42 10.17
N VAL A 184 -1.17 -4.69 9.32
CA VAL A 184 -1.78 -6.04 9.22
C VAL A 184 -0.73 -7.07 8.83
N ILE A 185 0.21 -6.76 7.94
CA ILE A 185 1.33 -7.66 7.61
C ILE A 185 2.20 -7.89 8.85
N GLY A 186 2.62 -6.85 9.54
CA GLY A 186 3.49 -6.96 10.71
C GLY A 186 2.88 -7.82 11.84
N PHE A 187 1.65 -7.53 12.22
CA PHE A 187 0.91 -8.34 13.20
C PHE A 187 0.66 -9.76 12.69
N GLY A 188 0.29 -9.89 11.43
CA GLY A 188 0.00 -11.18 10.81
C GLY A 188 1.20 -12.11 10.79
N LEU A 189 2.40 -11.63 10.45
CA LEU A 189 3.63 -12.43 10.46
C LEU A 189 4.00 -12.90 11.87
N VAL A 190 3.93 -12.02 12.86
CA VAL A 190 4.22 -12.39 14.25
C VAL A 190 3.19 -13.41 14.77
N ALA A 191 1.90 -13.18 14.51
CA ALA A 191 0.84 -14.11 14.88
C ALA A 191 1.01 -15.45 14.15
N TYR A 192 1.25 -15.45 12.84
CA TYR A 192 1.48 -16.66 12.05
C TYR A 192 2.64 -17.48 12.62
N SER A 193 3.77 -16.84 12.93
CA SER A 193 4.96 -17.50 13.48
C SER A 193 4.75 -18.17 14.83
N SER A 194 3.72 -17.76 15.58
CA SER A 194 3.37 -18.35 16.87
C SER A 194 2.60 -19.66 16.75
N PHE A 195 1.97 -19.92 15.60
CA PHE A 195 1.13 -21.10 15.37
C PHE A 195 1.67 -22.02 14.28
N PHE A 196 2.46 -21.46 13.33
CA PHE A 196 2.96 -22.19 12.17
C PHE A 196 4.45 -21.97 11.97
N THR A 197 5.10 -22.93 11.35
CA THR A 197 6.51 -22.81 10.95
C THR A 197 6.63 -21.77 9.82
N MET A 198 7.56 -20.85 9.98
CA MET A 198 7.83 -19.86 8.94
C MET A 198 8.48 -20.50 7.71
N PRO A 199 8.04 -20.15 6.48
CA PRO A 199 8.67 -20.61 5.25
C PRO A 199 10.15 -20.26 5.21
N ALA A 200 11.02 -21.24 4.91
CA ALA A 200 12.46 -21.04 4.87
C ALA A 200 12.91 -19.98 3.86
N VAL A 201 12.14 -19.79 2.78
CA VAL A 201 12.39 -18.77 1.74
C VAL A 201 12.40 -17.35 2.28
N LEU A 202 11.75 -17.09 3.41
CA LEU A 202 11.72 -15.76 4.03
C LEU A 202 12.99 -15.43 4.83
N GLY A 203 13.85 -16.42 5.10
CA GLY A 203 15.11 -16.20 5.83
C GLY A 203 14.95 -15.70 7.26
N LEU A 204 13.78 -15.92 7.89
CA LEU A 204 13.43 -15.35 9.20
C LEU A 204 13.90 -16.17 10.42
N GLY A 205 14.56 -17.29 10.19
CA GLY A 205 15.04 -18.15 11.28
C GLY A 205 13.92 -18.90 12.00
N SER A 206 14.12 -19.17 13.31
CA SER A 206 13.19 -19.97 14.12
C SER A 206 11.97 -19.14 14.58
N SER A 207 10.80 -19.77 14.57
CA SER A 207 9.58 -19.25 15.20
C SER A 207 9.65 -19.43 16.74
N PRO A 208 8.95 -18.58 17.52
CA PRO A 208 8.15 -17.42 17.12
C PRO A 208 8.97 -16.15 16.90
N LEU A 209 8.49 -15.28 16.02
CA LEU A 209 9.12 -13.97 15.79
C LEU A 209 8.87 -13.03 17.00
N PRO A 210 9.86 -12.20 17.39
CA PRO A 210 9.67 -11.26 18.48
C PRO A 210 8.69 -10.14 18.09
N ALA A 211 7.96 -9.58 19.07
CA ALA A 211 6.98 -8.51 18.83
C ALA A 211 7.59 -7.25 18.15
N ALA A 212 8.88 -6.97 18.39
CA ALA A 212 9.59 -5.89 17.70
C ALA A 212 9.58 -6.04 16.17
N PHE A 213 9.38 -7.26 15.67
CA PHE A 213 9.31 -7.56 14.24
C PHE A 213 8.11 -6.90 13.54
N ILE A 214 7.01 -6.65 14.28
CA ILE A 214 5.85 -5.90 13.79
C ILE A 214 6.29 -4.56 13.21
N TYR A 215 7.13 -3.84 13.94
CA TYR A 215 7.58 -2.50 13.53
C TYR A 215 8.51 -2.54 12.32
N SER A 216 9.46 -3.46 12.32
CA SER A 216 10.42 -3.61 11.23
C SER A 216 9.71 -3.94 9.91
N THR A 217 8.80 -4.91 9.95
CA THR A 217 8.00 -5.31 8.80
C THR A 217 7.09 -4.18 8.33
N THR A 218 6.37 -3.53 9.26
CA THR A 218 5.49 -2.40 8.94
C THR A 218 6.25 -1.25 8.29
N ALA A 219 7.39 -0.86 8.87
CA ALA A 219 8.20 0.22 8.34
C ALA A 219 8.77 -0.11 6.96
N PHE A 220 9.30 -1.32 6.77
CA PHE A 220 9.83 -1.73 5.47
C PHE A 220 8.73 -1.75 4.40
N THR A 221 7.60 -2.40 4.66
CA THR A 221 6.48 -2.48 3.71
C THR A 221 6.01 -1.08 3.32
N TYR A 222 5.72 -0.24 4.31
CA TYR A 222 5.23 1.11 4.05
C TYR A 222 6.25 1.94 3.27
N LEU A 223 7.50 2.04 3.74
CA LEU A 223 8.51 2.92 3.16
C LEU A 223 8.97 2.45 1.78
N SER A 224 8.95 1.15 1.50
CA SER A 224 9.33 0.61 0.20
C SER A 224 8.23 0.73 -0.85
N GLU A 225 6.96 0.80 -0.47
CA GLU A 225 5.81 0.77 -1.38
C GLU A 225 5.18 2.16 -1.60
N ILE A 226 5.14 3.02 -0.56
CA ILE A 226 4.46 4.31 -0.63
C ILE A 226 4.98 5.24 -1.74
N PRO A 227 6.28 5.28 -2.10
CA PRO A 227 6.76 6.11 -3.19
C PRO A 227 6.12 5.74 -4.52
N PHE A 228 6.02 4.45 -4.81
CA PHE A 228 5.42 3.95 -6.05
C PHE A 228 3.92 4.23 -6.10
N LEU A 229 3.24 4.10 -4.99
CA LEU A 229 1.83 4.42 -4.88
C LEU A 229 1.58 5.91 -5.15
N LEU A 230 2.36 6.80 -4.54
CA LEU A 230 2.17 8.26 -4.67
C LEU A 230 2.64 8.80 -6.03
N ILE A 231 3.69 8.23 -6.63
CA ILE A 231 4.25 8.71 -7.90
C ILE A 231 3.48 8.15 -9.09
N LEU A 232 3.13 6.85 -9.09
CA LEU A 232 2.60 6.18 -10.26
C LEU A 232 1.06 6.21 -10.35
N THR A 233 0.36 6.19 -9.21
CA THR A 233 -1.11 6.16 -9.23
C THR A 233 -1.73 7.43 -9.84
N PRO A 234 -1.33 8.65 -9.48
CA PRO A 234 -1.92 9.86 -10.03
C PRO A 234 -1.84 9.97 -11.57
N PRO A 235 -0.68 9.76 -12.22
CA PRO A 235 -0.61 9.81 -13.67
C PRO A 235 -1.39 8.68 -14.35
N VAL A 236 -1.40 7.45 -13.80
CA VAL A 236 -2.20 6.34 -14.33
C VAL A 236 -3.69 6.67 -14.29
N VAL A 237 -4.19 7.17 -13.16
CA VAL A 237 -5.60 7.60 -13.03
C VAL A 237 -5.92 8.77 -13.97
N ALA A 238 -5.03 9.74 -14.10
CA ALA A 238 -5.23 10.88 -15.00
C ALA A 238 -5.29 10.44 -16.47
N ALA A 239 -4.37 9.57 -16.90
CA ALA A 239 -4.34 8.99 -18.24
C ALA A 239 -5.59 8.16 -18.54
N SER A 240 -6.01 7.31 -17.57
CA SER A 240 -7.23 6.49 -17.71
C SER A 240 -8.48 7.36 -17.89
N ARG A 241 -8.62 8.45 -17.12
CA ARG A 241 -9.74 9.41 -17.25
C ARG A 241 -9.69 10.23 -18.53
N ALA A 242 -8.51 10.44 -19.09
CA ALA A 242 -8.35 11.09 -20.38
C ALA A 242 -8.76 10.16 -21.53
N ALA A 243 -8.32 8.91 -21.48
CA ALA A 243 -8.64 7.91 -22.50
C ALA A 243 -10.12 7.47 -22.46
N PHE A 244 -10.71 7.41 -21.27
CA PHE A 244 -12.08 6.96 -21.04
C PHE A 244 -12.89 8.04 -20.30
N PRO A 245 -13.50 9.01 -21.02
CA PRO A 245 -14.25 10.11 -20.40
C PRO A 245 -15.40 9.67 -19.49
N SER A 246 -15.98 8.48 -19.72
CA SER A 246 -17.02 7.87 -18.86
C SER A 246 -16.53 7.62 -17.42
N LEU A 247 -15.23 7.46 -17.20
CA LEU A 247 -14.64 7.29 -15.86
C LEU A 247 -14.58 8.61 -15.06
N ARG A 248 -14.77 9.76 -15.68
CA ARG A 248 -14.72 11.08 -15.00
C ARG A 248 -15.85 11.29 -14.01
N GLY A 249 -17.00 10.64 -14.20
CA GLY A 249 -18.16 10.71 -13.30
C GLY A 249 -18.20 9.69 -12.19
N ILE A 250 -17.29 8.71 -12.22
CA ILE A 250 -17.24 7.64 -11.23
C ILE A 250 -16.40 8.16 -10.05
N GLY A 251 -17.04 8.39 -8.90
CA GLY A 251 -16.37 8.85 -7.68
C GLY A 251 -16.19 10.36 -7.52
N GLU A 252 -16.52 11.19 -8.50
CA GLU A 252 -16.49 12.65 -8.35
C GLU A 252 -17.85 13.17 -7.88
N THR A 253 -17.88 13.85 -6.73
CA THR A 253 -19.03 14.70 -6.38
C THR A 253 -19.01 15.94 -7.28
N PRO A 254 -20.15 16.33 -7.91
CA PRO A 254 -20.22 17.53 -8.73
C PRO A 254 -19.68 18.75 -7.97
N ARG A 255 -18.80 19.52 -8.61
CA ARG A 255 -18.46 20.86 -8.12
C ARG A 255 -19.76 21.66 -8.07
N LYS A 256 -20.13 22.19 -6.89
CA LYS A 256 -21.08 23.29 -6.83
C LYS A 256 -20.39 24.44 -7.56
N THR A 257 -20.90 24.79 -8.74
CA THR A 257 -20.65 26.09 -9.37
C THR A 257 -21.28 27.13 -8.47
N THR A 258 -20.46 27.83 -7.72
CA THR A 258 -20.82 29.07 -7.04
C THR A 258 -20.75 30.19 -8.06
#